data_8233b06bf2dd616ca3fd53eb27c7c4e5
#
_entry.id   8233b06bf2dd616ca3fd53eb27c7c4e5
#
_cell.length_a   1.000
_cell.length_b   1.000
_cell.length_c   1.000
_cell.angle_alpha   90.00
_cell.angle_beta   90.00
_cell.angle_gamma   90.00
#
_symmetry.space_group_name_H-M   'P 1'
#
loop_
_entity.id
_entity.type
_entity.pdbx_description
1 polymer ?
#
loop_
_entity_poly.entity_id
_entity_poly.type
_entity_poly.pdbx_seq_one_letter_code
_entity_poly.pdbx_strand_id
1 'polypeptide(L)'
;MFQASEIQRLIEQGLACDTVIIEGDDGVHFSGIVVSAEFEGKMRVRQHQAVYATLGSLMGNEIHALQLTTYTPAQWAELQKTL
;
A
#
# COMPACT_ATOMS: atom_id res chain seq x y z
N MET A 1 -5.76 18.84 -3.68
CA MET A 1 -5.56 17.56 -4.38
C MET A 1 -4.65 16.68 -3.54
N PHE A 2 -5.06 15.46 -3.26
CA PHE A 2 -4.27 14.57 -2.43
C PHE A 2 -3.09 14.00 -3.23
N GLN A 3 -1.94 13.83 -2.59
CA GLN A 3 -0.71 13.45 -3.26
C GLN A 3 -0.34 11.99 -2.96
N ALA A 4 0.19 11.30 -3.96
CA ALA A 4 0.69 9.93 -3.77
C ALA A 4 1.76 9.86 -2.68
N SER A 5 2.62 10.89 -2.59
CA SER A 5 3.66 10.96 -1.56
C SER A 5 3.08 11.03 -0.14
N GLU A 6 1.91 11.66 0.04
CA GLU A 6 1.24 11.71 1.34
C GLU A 6 0.73 10.33 1.73
N ILE A 7 0.13 9.61 0.78
CA ILE A 7 -0.35 8.25 1.02
C ILE A 7 0.81 7.36 1.44
N GLN A 8 1.92 7.45 0.70
CA GLN A 8 3.13 6.67 1.01
C GLN A 8 3.61 6.94 2.43
N ARG A 9 3.70 8.22 2.81
CA ARG A 9 4.15 8.62 4.14
C ARG A 9 3.25 8.05 5.23
N LEU A 10 1.93 8.12 5.05
CA LEU A 10 0.98 7.64 6.05
C LEU A 10 1.07 6.11 6.21
N ILE A 11 1.23 5.39 5.11
CA ILE A 11 1.39 3.93 5.18
C ILE A 11 2.69 3.60 5.91
N GLU A 12 3.78 4.28 5.58
CA GLU A 12 5.07 4.03 6.21
C GLU A 12 5.08 4.35 7.69
N GLN A 13 4.28 5.33 8.12
CA GLN A 13 4.17 5.68 9.53
C GLN A 13 3.32 4.68 10.31
N GLY A 14 2.32 4.09 9.68
CA GLY A 14 1.37 3.22 10.35
C GLY A 14 1.66 1.73 10.25
N LEU A 15 2.60 1.34 9.40
CA LEU A 15 2.90 -0.07 9.13
C LEU A 15 4.37 -0.22 8.82
N ALA A 16 5.01 -1.22 9.41
CA ALA A 16 6.43 -1.51 9.14
C ALA A 16 6.55 -2.10 7.74
N CYS A 17 7.07 -1.34 6.79
CA CYS A 17 7.16 -1.73 5.39
C CYS A 17 8.58 -1.70 4.89
N ASP A 18 8.92 -2.69 4.05
CA ASP A 18 10.20 -2.70 3.32
C ASP A 18 10.15 -1.76 2.12
N THR A 19 8.99 -1.71 1.46
CA THR A 19 8.81 -0.91 0.25
C THR A 19 7.36 -0.44 0.18
N VAL A 20 7.16 0.83 -0.17
CA VAL A 20 5.85 1.39 -0.47
C VAL A 20 5.99 2.22 -1.75
N ILE A 21 5.24 1.87 -2.78
CA ILE A 21 5.23 2.58 -4.06
C ILE A 21 3.80 2.96 -4.36
N ILE A 22 3.51 4.25 -4.38
CA ILE A 22 2.16 4.75 -4.67
C ILE A 22 2.22 5.60 -5.91
N GLU A 23 1.30 5.36 -6.84
CA GLU A 23 1.20 6.11 -8.09
C GLU A 23 -0.21 6.65 -8.26
N GLY A 24 -0.32 7.79 -8.91
CA GLY A 24 -1.58 8.45 -9.21
C GLY A 24 -1.34 9.90 -9.55
N ASP A 25 -2.05 10.41 -10.56
CA ASP A 25 -1.83 11.76 -11.05
C ASP A 25 -3.08 12.64 -11.09
N ASP A 26 -4.26 12.07 -10.86
CA ASP A 26 -5.50 12.84 -10.87
C ASP A 26 -5.94 13.34 -9.48
N GLY A 27 -5.23 12.92 -8.43
CA GLY A 27 -5.50 13.34 -7.06
C GLY A 27 -6.62 12.61 -6.35
N VAL A 28 -7.27 11.63 -6.99
CA VAL A 28 -8.38 10.88 -6.39
C VAL A 28 -8.25 9.36 -6.58
N HIS A 29 -7.62 8.91 -7.66
CA HIS A 29 -7.44 7.48 -7.96
C HIS A 29 -5.97 7.11 -7.87
N PHE A 30 -5.65 6.10 -7.09
CA PHE A 30 -4.27 5.70 -6.83
C PHE A 30 -4.10 4.20 -6.97
N SER A 31 -2.88 3.77 -7.25
CA SER A 31 -2.48 2.37 -7.20
C SER A 31 -1.19 2.26 -6.40
N GLY A 32 -1.02 1.15 -5.70
CA GLY A 32 0.13 1.00 -4.83
C GLY A 32 0.61 -0.41 -4.65
N ILE A 33 1.90 -0.52 -4.36
CA ILE A 33 2.55 -1.75 -3.96
C ILE A 33 3.05 -1.53 -2.54
N VAL A 34 2.72 -2.46 -1.65
CA VAL A 34 3.19 -2.43 -0.26
C VAL A 34 3.82 -3.76 0.07
N VAL A 35 5.05 -3.72 0.55
CA VAL A 35 5.83 -4.91 0.91
C VAL A 35 6.11 -4.86 2.41
N SER A 36 5.67 -5.87 3.14
CA SER A 36 5.84 -5.91 4.59
C SER A 36 5.97 -7.33 5.10
N ALA A 37 6.89 -7.55 6.03
CA ALA A 37 7.01 -8.82 6.73
C ALA A 37 5.78 -9.10 7.59
N GLU A 38 5.02 -8.08 7.95
CA GLU A 38 3.78 -8.25 8.72
C GLU A 38 2.68 -8.94 7.93
N PHE A 39 2.84 -9.06 6.61
CA PHE A 39 1.87 -9.74 5.76
C PHE A 39 2.03 -11.26 5.77
N GLU A 40 3.11 -11.77 6.34
CA GLU A 40 3.37 -13.22 6.36
C GLU A 40 2.28 -13.95 7.13
N GLY A 41 1.75 -15.03 6.51
CA GLY A 41 0.69 -15.83 7.11
C GLY A 41 -0.69 -15.20 7.04
N LYS A 42 -0.84 -14.02 6.46
CA LYS A 42 -2.13 -13.34 6.35
C LYS A 42 -2.71 -13.49 4.95
N MET A 43 -4.02 -13.68 4.89
CA MET A 43 -4.74 -13.68 3.63
C MET A 43 -4.72 -12.28 3.02
N ARG A 44 -4.85 -12.22 1.70
CA ARG A 44 -4.77 -10.94 0.96
C ARG A 44 -5.73 -9.89 1.52
N VAL A 45 -6.97 -10.26 1.83
CA VAL A 45 -7.95 -9.31 2.37
C VAL A 45 -7.47 -8.68 3.67
N ARG A 46 -6.81 -9.46 4.52
CA ARG A 46 -6.26 -8.95 5.78
C ARG A 46 -5.08 -8.03 5.56
N GLN A 47 -4.24 -8.36 4.57
CA GLN A 47 -3.11 -7.50 4.20
C GLN A 47 -3.60 -6.14 3.73
N HIS A 48 -4.63 -6.14 2.87
CA HIS A 48 -5.21 -4.89 2.36
C HIS A 48 -5.86 -4.08 3.49
N GLN A 49 -6.57 -4.74 4.40
CA GLN A 49 -7.18 -4.07 5.54
C GLN A 49 -6.14 -3.38 6.43
N ALA A 50 -4.98 -4.02 6.62
CA ALA A 50 -3.90 -3.44 7.41
C ALA A 50 -3.38 -2.14 6.77
N VAL A 51 -3.28 -2.11 5.44
CA VAL A 51 -2.86 -0.91 4.72
C VAL A 51 -3.93 0.17 4.81
N TYR A 52 -5.18 -0.17 4.51
CA TYR A 52 -6.27 0.81 4.55
C TYR A 52 -6.42 1.42 5.96
N ALA A 53 -6.17 0.64 6.99
CA ALA A 53 -6.25 1.13 8.36
C ALA A 53 -5.29 2.29 8.64
N THR A 54 -4.15 2.32 7.94
CA THR A 54 -3.18 3.41 8.11
C THR A 54 -3.70 4.74 7.56
N LEU A 55 -4.68 4.68 6.68
CA LEU A 55 -5.23 5.86 6.00
C LEU A 55 -6.51 6.36 6.66
N GLY A 56 -7.15 5.52 7.46
CA GLY A 56 -8.32 5.92 8.25
C GLY A 56 -9.44 6.50 7.41
N SER A 57 -9.96 7.62 7.83
CA SER A 57 -11.11 8.27 7.18
C SER A 57 -10.78 8.90 5.83
N LEU A 58 -9.51 8.95 5.44
CA LEU A 58 -9.13 9.46 4.12
C LEU A 58 -9.67 8.58 3.01
N MET A 59 -9.75 7.26 3.25
CA MET A 59 -10.35 6.33 2.29
C MET A 59 -11.85 6.60 2.18
N GLY A 60 -12.29 6.80 0.95
CA GLY A 60 -13.69 7.14 0.67
C GLY A 60 -13.99 8.63 0.72
N ASN A 61 -13.05 9.44 1.19
CA ASN A 61 -13.15 10.89 1.24
C ASN A 61 -12.15 11.50 0.26
N GLU A 62 -10.97 11.92 0.75
CA GLU A 62 -9.93 12.50 -0.10
C GLU A 62 -9.34 11.49 -1.07
N ILE A 63 -9.33 10.21 -0.67
CA ILE A 63 -8.85 9.11 -1.52
C ILE A 63 -10.07 8.31 -1.96
N HIS A 64 -10.49 8.48 -3.23
CA HIS A 64 -11.66 7.78 -3.76
C HIS A 64 -11.35 6.30 -4.01
N ALA A 65 -10.19 6.00 -4.53
CA ALA A 65 -9.81 4.62 -4.82
C ALA A 65 -8.31 4.44 -4.66
N LEU A 66 -7.92 3.35 -4.03
CA LEU A 66 -6.54 2.93 -3.93
C LEU A 66 -6.51 1.43 -4.21
N GLN A 67 -6.01 1.06 -5.39
CA GLN A 67 -5.81 -0.34 -5.75
C GLN A 67 -4.50 -0.81 -5.17
N LEU A 68 -4.54 -1.88 -4.40
CA LEU A 68 -3.35 -2.38 -3.71
C LEU A 68 -2.91 -3.72 -4.25
N THR A 69 -1.58 -3.86 -4.36
CA THR A 69 -0.92 -5.16 -4.48
C THR A 69 0.01 -5.28 -3.29
N THR A 70 -0.12 -6.36 -2.54
CA THR A 70 0.66 -6.55 -1.32
C THR A 70 1.53 -7.78 -1.46
N TYR A 71 2.74 -7.70 -0.92
CA TYR A 71 3.73 -8.79 -0.96
C TYR A 71 4.42 -8.92 0.37
N THR A 72 4.80 -10.16 0.70
CA THR A 72 5.83 -10.37 1.73
C THR A 72 7.19 -10.05 1.11
N PRO A 73 8.23 -9.80 1.93
CA PRO A 73 9.57 -9.56 1.37
C PRO A 73 10.07 -10.69 0.48
N ALA A 74 9.77 -11.95 0.84
CA ALA A 74 10.18 -13.10 0.03
C ALA A 74 9.48 -13.10 -1.33
N GLN A 75 8.18 -12.81 -1.36
CA GLN A 75 7.42 -12.72 -2.62
C GLN A 75 7.96 -11.60 -3.50
N TRP A 76 8.26 -10.46 -2.90
CA TRP A 76 8.79 -9.30 -3.63
C TRP A 76 10.15 -9.60 -4.24
N ALA A 77 11.03 -10.24 -3.46
CA ALA A 77 12.35 -10.64 -3.94
C ALA A 77 12.24 -11.63 -5.10
N GLU A 78 11.32 -12.60 -5.00
CA GLU A 78 11.10 -13.58 -6.05
C GLU A 78 10.58 -12.94 -7.33
N LEU A 79 9.65 -11.99 -7.21
CA LEU A 79 9.12 -11.26 -8.36
C LEU A 79 10.23 -10.50 -9.08
N GLN A 80 11.13 -9.85 -8.34
CA GLN A 80 12.21 -9.06 -8.91
C GLN A 80 13.23 -9.89 -9.67
N LYS A 81 13.40 -11.16 -9.31
CA LYS A 81 14.29 -12.08 -10.02
C LYS A 81 13.81 -12.35 -11.44
N THR A 82 12.52 -12.20 -11.72
CA THR A 82 11.95 -12.50 -13.04
C THR A 82 11.88 -11.27 -13.94
N LEU A 83 12.26 -10.13 -13.43
CA LEU A 83 12.30 -8.88 -14.21
C LEU A 83 13.69 -8.68 -14.84
#